data_b1b691519e1daf784909e99431df600a
#
_entry.id   b1b691519e1daf784909e99431df600a
#
_cell.length_a   1.000
_cell.length_b   1.000
_cell.length_c   1.000
_cell.angle_alpha   90.00
_cell.angle_beta   90.00
_cell.angle_gamma   90.00
#
_symmetry.space_group_name_H-M   'P 1'
#
loop_
_entity.id
_entity.type
_entity.pdbx_description
1 polymer ?
#
loop_
_entity_poly.entity_id
_entity_poly.type
_entity_poly.pdbx_seq_one_letter_code
_entity_poly.pdbx_strand_id
1 'polypeptide(L)'
;MHYAMIIGNLMEKEKRMRKIHLVIIAFIIAFSCIASSCALDAASNEPYGELKNASVGDIIEFGSYDQDNDASNGKEVIEWQVLEKDNNNLFIISKYALDVQPYNSELGIVTWDTCSLHSWLNETFFNEAFSKSEQAIIKTTNLVAYTNTNSGTKLGEDTNDKVFLLSVDEVNKYFTSDEAKMCAPTAHAVANGADFYMMDSYKIDGVSACCWWLRTPGYHFRDAAATVLWDGTVYADDNLVSDIYVCVRPALWISLDD
;
A
#
# COMPACT_ATOMS: atom_id res chain seq x y z
N MET A 1 -6.75 64.49 8.23
CA MET A 1 -6.79 64.08 6.80
C MET A 1 -6.19 62.67 6.54
N HIS A 2 -5.18 62.27 7.27
CA HIS A 2 -4.49 60.96 7.05
C HIS A 2 -5.34 59.73 7.40
N TYR A 3 -6.17 59.81 8.47
CA TYR A 3 -7.04 58.68 8.93
C TYR A 3 -8.17 58.32 7.97
N ALA A 4 -8.76 59.32 7.31
CA ALA A 4 -9.84 59.10 6.34
C ALA A 4 -9.36 58.39 5.07
N MET A 5 -8.10 58.63 4.68
CA MET A 5 -7.46 57.99 3.53
C MET A 5 -7.15 56.51 3.77
N ILE A 6 -6.78 56.16 4.99
CA ILE A 6 -6.50 54.77 5.39
C ILE A 6 -7.79 53.94 5.42
N ILE A 7 -8.89 54.50 5.96
CA ILE A 7 -10.20 53.84 6.00
C ILE A 7 -10.76 53.66 4.60
N GLY A 8 -10.60 54.64 3.70
CA GLY A 8 -11.02 54.51 2.30
C GLY A 8 -10.31 53.39 1.57
N ASN A 9 -8.99 53.26 1.75
CA ASN A 9 -8.18 52.17 1.15
C ASN A 9 -8.55 50.78 1.70
N LEU A 10 -8.88 50.66 2.97
CA LEU A 10 -9.32 49.41 3.59
C LEU A 10 -10.68 48.95 3.07
N MET A 11 -11.64 49.91 2.93
CA MET A 11 -12.97 49.60 2.38
C MET A 11 -12.92 49.24 0.90
N GLU A 12 -12.03 49.84 0.13
CA GLU A 12 -11.84 49.47 -1.28
C GLU A 12 -11.19 48.11 -1.46
N LYS A 13 -10.23 47.78 -0.61
CA LYS A 13 -9.60 46.44 -0.54
C LYS A 13 -10.62 45.36 -0.17
N GLU A 14 -11.50 45.62 0.78
CA GLU A 14 -12.56 44.69 1.18
C GLU A 14 -13.61 44.48 0.07
N LYS A 15 -14.00 45.52 -0.62
CA LYS A 15 -14.88 45.44 -1.80
C LYS A 15 -14.24 44.60 -2.93
N ARG A 16 -12.94 44.77 -3.16
CA ARG A 16 -12.20 44.03 -4.17
C ARG A 16 -12.09 42.55 -3.82
N MET A 17 -11.85 42.22 -2.54
CA MET A 17 -11.84 40.84 -2.03
C MET A 17 -13.21 40.18 -2.15
N ARG A 18 -14.31 40.85 -1.82
CA ARG A 18 -15.67 40.32 -2.00
C ARG A 18 -16.01 40.05 -3.48
N LYS A 19 -15.56 40.88 -4.41
CA LYS A 19 -15.71 40.63 -5.85
C LYS A 19 -14.93 39.40 -6.31
N ILE A 20 -13.72 39.21 -5.81
CA ILE A 20 -12.88 38.02 -6.13
C ILE A 20 -13.55 36.76 -5.60
N HIS A 21 -14.08 36.78 -4.38
CA HIS A 21 -14.80 35.62 -3.81
C HIS A 21 -16.07 35.28 -4.59
N LEU A 22 -16.84 36.31 -5.06
CA LEU A 22 -18.03 36.10 -5.88
C LEU A 22 -17.68 35.47 -7.25
N VAL A 23 -16.57 35.91 -7.86
CA VAL A 23 -16.09 35.35 -9.14
C VAL A 23 -15.62 33.91 -8.97
N ILE A 24 -14.91 33.57 -7.86
CA ILE A 24 -14.47 32.22 -7.58
C ILE A 24 -15.67 31.30 -7.33
N ILE A 25 -16.68 31.75 -6.59
CA ILE A 25 -17.91 30.96 -6.35
C ILE A 25 -18.68 30.76 -7.66
N ALA A 26 -18.77 31.78 -8.54
CA ALA A 26 -19.40 31.64 -9.84
C ALA A 26 -18.65 30.68 -10.78
N PHE A 27 -17.31 30.62 -10.71
CA PHE A 27 -16.50 29.65 -11.45
C PHE A 27 -16.67 28.20 -10.92
N ILE A 28 -16.80 28.02 -9.60
CA ILE A 28 -17.05 26.72 -9.01
C ILE A 28 -18.44 26.19 -9.38
N ILE A 29 -19.46 27.05 -9.42
CA ILE A 29 -20.82 26.67 -9.83
C ILE A 29 -20.91 26.41 -11.34
N ALA A 30 -20.17 27.15 -12.18
CA ALA A 30 -20.13 26.92 -13.62
C ALA A 30 -19.38 25.64 -14.00
N PHE A 31 -18.36 25.22 -13.21
CA PHE A 31 -17.65 23.98 -13.45
C PHE A 31 -18.44 22.73 -13.02
N SER A 32 -19.37 22.87 -12.06
CA SER A 32 -20.25 21.77 -11.65
C SER A 32 -21.43 21.52 -12.62
N CYS A 33 -21.74 22.44 -13.53
CA CYS A 33 -22.82 22.30 -14.52
C CYS A 33 -22.36 21.77 -15.90
N ILE A 34 -21.03 21.68 -16.16
CA ILE A 34 -20.51 21.17 -17.44
C ILE A 34 -20.23 19.63 -17.37
N ALA A 35 -20.27 19.04 -16.18
CA ALA A 35 -20.09 17.59 -15.98
C ALA A 35 -21.38 16.76 -16.20
N SER A 36 -22.45 17.31 -16.75
CA SER A 36 -23.74 16.62 -16.89
C SER A 36 -24.25 16.53 -18.32
N SER A 37 -23.37 16.30 -19.30
CA SER A 37 -23.78 15.82 -20.63
C SER A 37 -22.61 15.16 -21.36
N CYS A 38 -22.02 14.13 -20.76
CA CYS A 38 -21.34 13.08 -21.51
C CYS A 38 -22.16 11.81 -21.42
N ALA A 39 -22.41 11.24 -22.59
CA ALA A 39 -23.23 10.08 -22.87
C ALA A 39 -23.11 9.00 -21.78
N LEU A 40 -24.25 8.49 -21.33
CA LEU A 40 -24.35 7.12 -20.83
C LEU A 40 -23.99 6.19 -21.99
N ASP A 41 -22.70 5.99 -22.22
CA ASP A 41 -22.26 4.72 -22.73
C ASP A 41 -22.57 3.73 -21.60
N ALA A 42 -23.31 2.69 -21.94
CA ALA A 42 -23.53 1.54 -21.08
C ALA A 42 -22.17 0.91 -20.80
N ALA A 43 -21.45 1.47 -19.82
CA ALA A 43 -20.34 0.80 -19.19
C ALA A 43 -20.93 -0.49 -18.63
N SER A 44 -20.45 -1.59 -19.13
CA SER A 44 -20.74 -2.93 -18.65
C SER A 44 -20.78 -2.91 -17.13
N ASN A 45 -21.89 -3.37 -16.55
CA ASN A 45 -22.11 -3.49 -15.10
C ASN A 45 -21.25 -4.64 -14.50
N GLU A 46 -20.02 -4.77 -14.95
CA GLU A 46 -19.03 -5.69 -14.43
C GLU A 46 -18.38 -5.02 -13.21
N PRO A 47 -18.54 -5.56 -12.00
CA PRO A 47 -18.08 -4.92 -10.76
C PRO A 47 -16.56 -4.61 -10.76
N TYR A 48 -15.79 -5.19 -11.67
CA TYR A 48 -14.34 -5.04 -11.77
C TYR A 48 -13.85 -4.83 -13.22
N GLY A 49 -14.69 -4.25 -14.09
CA GLY A 49 -14.36 -4.02 -15.50
C GLY A 49 -13.10 -3.18 -15.72
N GLU A 50 -12.79 -2.28 -14.80
CA GLU A 50 -11.57 -1.46 -14.84
C GLU A 50 -10.31 -2.29 -14.60
N LEU A 51 -10.36 -3.32 -13.73
CA LEU A 51 -9.23 -4.21 -13.47
C LEU A 51 -8.82 -5.01 -14.72
N LYS A 52 -9.78 -5.38 -15.57
CA LYS A 52 -9.51 -6.11 -16.83
C LYS A 52 -8.62 -5.30 -17.79
N ASN A 53 -8.63 -3.97 -17.70
CA ASN A 53 -7.85 -3.08 -18.57
C ASN A 53 -6.47 -2.72 -17.98
N ALA A 54 -6.20 -3.03 -16.71
CA ALA A 54 -4.94 -2.70 -16.06
C ALA A 54 -3.77 -3.42 -16.72
N SER A 55 -2.62 -2.77 -16.76
CA SER A 55 -1.35 -3.24 -17.28
C SER A 55 -0.28 -3.30 -16.19
N VAL A 56 0.78 -4.04 -16.41
CA VAL A 56 1.92 -4.07 -15.47
C VAL A 56 2.48 -2.66 -15.28
N GLY A 57 2.66 -2.24 -14.03
CA GLY A 57 3.10 -0.92 -13.61
C GLY A 57 1.97 0.05 -13.29
N ASP A 58 0.72 -0.23 -13.70
CA ASP A 58 -0.42 0.63 -13.36
C ASP A 58 -0.73 0.56 -11.86
N ILE A 59 -1.31 1.65 -11.36
CA ILE A 59 -1.89 1.71 -10.02
C ILE A 59 -3.40 1.49 -10.16
N ILE A 60 -3.92 0.55 -9.40
CA ILE A 60 -5.35 0.21 -9.34
C ILE A 60 -5.87 0.39 -7.92
N GLU A 61 -7.17 0.56 -7.78
CA GLU A 61 -7.87 0.65 -6.51
C GLU A 61 -8.59 -0.67 -6.21
N PHE A 62 -8.35 -1.25 -5.01
CA PHE A 62 -9.01 -2.49 -4.61
C PHE A 62 -8.96 -2.68 -3.09
N GLY A 63 -10.12 -2.97 -2.47
CA GLY A 63 -10.24 -3.06 -1.02
C GLY A 63 -10.10 -1.70 -0.32
N SER A 64 -10.21 -1.69 1.00
CA SER A 64 -10.10 -0.49 1.83
C SER A 64 -9.50 -0.80 3.19
N TYR A 65 -8.67 0.09 3.71
CA TYR A 65 -8.03 -0.03 5.02
C TYR A 65 -7.88 1.35 5.65
N ASP A 66 -7.82 1.45 6.98
CA ASP A 66 -7.50 2.72 7.64
C ASP A 66 -6.06 3.12 7.26
N GLN A 67 -5.88 4.24 6.58
CA GLN A 67 -4.58 4.69 6.12
C GLN A 67 -4.22 6.08 6.67
N ASP A 68 -5.20 6.90 7.02
CA ASP A 68 -4.98 8.25 7.53
C ASP A 68 -4.93 8.32 9.07
N ASN A 69 -5.17 7.20 9.75
CA ASN A 69 -5.24 7.08 11.21
C ASN A 69 -6.40 7.86 11.84
N ASP A 70 -7.52 7.99 11.12
CA ASP A 70 -8.76 8.60 11.60
C ASP A 70 -9.94 7.64 11.44
N ALA A 71 -10.13 6.74 12.40
CA ALA A 71 -11.23 5.77 12.40
C ALA A 71 -12.64 6.40 12.35
N SER A 72 -12.77 7.74 12.48
CA SER A 72 -14.06 8.44 12.47
C SER A 72 -14.58 8.72 11.06
N ASN A 73 -13.72 8.74 10.04
CA ASN A 73 -14.08 9.04 8.65
C ASN A 73 -14.26 7.78 7.78
N GLY A 74 -13.89 6.60 8.30
CA GLY A 74 -13.99 5.31 7.60
C GLY A 74 -12.63 4.81 7.11
N LYS A 75 -12.64 3.88 6.17
CA LYS A 75 -11.44 3.28 5.58
C LYS A 75 -11.20 3.89 4.19
N GLU A 76 -9.95 4.20 3.87
CA GLU A 76 -9.54 4.68 2.55
C GLU A 76 -9.36 3.51 1.59
N VAL A 77 -9.63 3.75 0.32
CA VAL A 77 -9.37 2.77 -0.74
C VAL A 77 -7.86 2.49 -0.84
N ILE A 78 -7.50 1.21 -0.94
CA ILE A 78 -6.10 0.81 -1.06
C ILE A 78 -5.67 0.93 -2.53
N GLU A 79 -4.57 1.65 -2.77
CA GLU A 79 -3.88 1.69 -4.06
C GLU A 79 -2.90 0.51 -4.16
N TRP A 80 -2.90 -0.17 -5.31
CA TRP A 80 -2.04 -1.31 -5.59
C TRP A 80 -1.29 -1.13 -6.89
N GLN A 81 -0.01 -1.48 -6.89
CA GLN A 81 0.79 -1.57 -8.11
C GLN A 81 0.63 -2.96 -8.74
N VAL A 82 0.34 -3.01 -10.03
CA VAL A 82 0.31 -4.25 -10.80
C VAL A 82 1.74 -4.71 -11.11
N LEU A 83 2.11 -5.87 -10.59
CA LEU A 83 3.45 -6.47 -10.78
C LEU A 83 3.50 -7.45 -11.95
N GLU A 84 2.41 -8.21 -12.15
CA GLU A 84 2.29 -9.19 -13.23
C GLU A 84 0.84 -9.26 -13.68
N LYS A 85 0.63 -9.53 -14.98
CA LYS A 85 -0.68 -9.82 -15.55
C LYS A 85 -0.55 -11.06 -16.42
N ASP A 86 -1.34 -12.07 -16.14
CA ASP A 86 -1.62 -13.13 -17.08
C ASP A 86 -2.99 -12.90 -17.75
N ASN A 87 -3.49 -13.85 -18.55
CA ASN A 87 -4.72 -13.67 -19.33
C ASN A 87 -5.92 -13.29 -18.45
N ASN A 88 -6.02 -13.86 -17.25
CA ASN A 88 -7.19 -13.78 -16.39
C ASN A 88 -6.87 -13.38 -14.95
N ASN A 89 -5.65 -12.97 -14.64
CA ASN A 89 -5.25 -12.61 -13.27
C ASN A 89 -4.33 -11.42 -13.23
N LEU A 90 -4.41 -10.67 -12.13
CA LEU A 90 -3.46 -9.62 -11.77
C LEU A 90 -2.73 -10.01 -10.49
N PHE A 91 -1.41 -9.91 -10.52
CA PHE A 91 -0.59 -9.94 -9.31
C PHE A 91 -0.30 -8.51 -8.88
N ILE A 92 -0.67 -8.16 -7.67
CA ILE A 92 -0.60 -6.79 -7.16
C ILE A 92 0.09 -6.74 -5.80
N ILE A 93 0.76 -5.61 -5.53
CA ILE A 93 1.33 -5.27 -4.22
C ILE A 93 0.81 -3.90 -3.80
N SER A 94 0.56 -3.68 -2.52
CA SER A 94 0.14 -2.35 -2.06
C SER A 94 1.18 -1.29 -2.42
N LYS A 95 0.72 -0.11 -2.85
CA LYS A 95 1.58 1.03 -3.19
C LYS A 95 2.34 1.52 -1.96
N TYR A 96 1.65 1.59 -0.83
CA TYR A 96 2.18 2.01 0.46
C TYR A 96 2.26 0.83 1.44
N ALA A 97 3.11 0.95 2.45
CA ALA A 97 3.11 0.05 3.58
C ALA A 97 1.92 0.41 4.50
N LEU A 98 0.99 -0.52 4.68
CA LEU A 98 -0.33 -0.24 5.23
C LEU A 98 -0.38 -0.27 6.76
N ASP A 99 0.46 -1.07 7.38
CA ASP A 99 0.46 -1.30 8.83
C ASP A 99 1.85 -1.67 9.33
N VAL A 100 1.98 -1.82 10.65
CA VAL A 100 3.17 -2.34 11.35
C VAL A 100 2.76 -3.56 12.17
N GLN A 101 3.40 -4.68 11.89
CA GLN A 101 3.20 -5.93 12.64
C GLN A 101 4.56 -6.63 12.81
N PRO A 102 4.84 -7.29 13.92
CA PRO A 102 6.00 -8.17 14.00
C PRO A 102 5.81 -9.34 13.03
N TYR A 103 6.90 -9.85 12.46
CA TYR A 103 6.85 -11.06 11.66
C TYR A 103 6.32 -12.25 12.51
N ASN A 104 6.75 -12.30 13.76
CA ASN A 104 6.18 -13.20 14.76
C ASN A 104 6.05 -12.50 16.12
N SER A 105 4.94 -12.73 16.82
CA SER A 105 4.60 -12.08 18.09
C SER A 105 5.63 -12.34 19.20
N GLU A 106 6.40 -13.41 19.11
CA GLU A 106 7.44 -13.78 20.05
C GLU A 106 8.76 -14.01 19.32
N LEU A 107 9.88 -13.66 19.97
CA LEU A 107 11.21 -13.97 19.44
C LEU A 107 11.40 -15.51 19.43
N GLY A 108 11.79 -16.04 18.28
CA GLY A 108 12.03 -17.47 18.13
C GLY A 108 12.31 -17.86 16.69
N ILE A 109 12.64 -19.13 16.50
CA ILE A 109 12.84 -19.71 15.17
C ILE A 109 11.47 -19.98 14.56
N VAL A 110 11.10 -19.21 13.56
CA VAL A 110 9.84 -19.35 12.81
C VAL A 110 10.08 -19.28 11.31
N THR A 111 9.13 -19.81 10.56
CA THR A 111 9.08 -19.74 9.11
C THR A 111 7.76 -19.15 8.68
N TRP A 112 7.58 -18.82 7.40
CA TRP A 112 6.37 -18.17 6.91
C TRP A 112 5.09 -18.93 7.33
N ASP A 113 5.08 -20.24 7.18
CA ASP A 113 3.94 -21.10 7.48
C ASP A 113 3.51 -21.09 8.96
N THR A 114 4.42 -20.70 9.88
CA THR A 114 4.18 -20.73 11.33
C THR A 114 4.18 -19.38 12.00
N CYS A 115 4.55 -18.30 11.31
CA CYS A 115 4.63 -16.97 11.89
C CYS A 115 3.25 -16.33 12.11
N SER A 116 3.15 -15.46 13.11
CA SER A 116 1.89 -14.78 13.43
C SER A 116 1.45 -13.79 12.34
N LEU A 117 2.39 -13.22 11.58
CA LEU A 117 2.08 -12.28 10.48
C LEU A 117 1.33 -12.97 9.33
N HIS A 118 1.69 -14.23 9.02
CA HIS A 118 0.97 -15.05 8.05
C HIS A 118 -0.51 -15.23 8.44
N SER A 119 -0.76 -15.60 9.69
CA SER A 119 -2.13 -15.72 10.21
C SER A 119 -2.86 -14.38 10.20
N TRP A 120 -2.20 -13.30 10.64
CA TRP A 120 -2.80 -11.96 10.65
C TRP A 120 -3.21 -11.49 9.25
N LEU A 121 -2.37 -11.70 8.23
CA LEU A 121 -2.67 -11.32 6.84
C LEU A 121 -3.89 -12.09 6.29
N ASN A 122 -4.00 -13.40 6.58
CA ASN A 122 -5.03 -14.24 6.00
C ASN A 122 -6.33 -14.31 6.81
N GLU A 123 -6.30 -13.88 8.08
CA GLU A 123 -7.47 -13.86 8.97
C GLU A 123 -7.94 -12.42 9.24
N THR A 124 -7.10 -11.59 9.86
CA THR A 124 -7.48 -10.23 10.28
C THR A 124 -7.52 -9.28 9.10
N PHE A 125 -6.38 -9.04 8.47
CA PHE A 125 -6.28 -8.09 7.37
C PHE A 125 -7.21 -8.44 6.20
N PHE A 126 -7.24 -9.71 5.78
CA PHE A 126 -8.11 -10.18 4.70
C PHE A 126 -9.60 -9.89 4.96
N ASN A 127 -10.06 -10.09 6.19
CA ASN A 127 -11.47 -9.82 6.53
C ASN A 127 -11.77 -8.34 6.74
N GLU A 128 -10.78 -7.57 7.15
CA GLU A 128 -10.94 -6.14 7.38
C GLU A 128 -10.80 -5.30 6.10
N ALA A 129 -9.89 -5.68 5.21
CA ALA A 129 -9.56 -4.90 4.04
C ALA A 129 -10.48 -5.17 2.84
N PHE A 130 -11.16 -6.32 2.79
CA PHE A 130 -11.91 -6.72 1.61
C PHE A 130 -13.37 -7.06 1.91
N SER A 131 -14.28 -6.49 1.13
CA SER A 131 -15.70 -6.89 1.10
C SER A 131 -15.85 -8.34 0.64
N LYS A 132 -17.03 -8.95 0.85
CA LYS A 132 -17.28 -10.33 0.43
C LYS A 132 -17.18 -10.54 -1.09
N SER A 133 -17.53 -9.56 -1.89
CA SER A 133 -17.36 -9.59 -3.34
C SER A 133 -15.88 -9.54 -3.75
N GLU A 134 -15.09 -8.68 -3.10
CA GLU A 134 -13.64 -8.61 -3.33
C GLU A 134 -12.93 -9.89 -2.87
N GLN A 135 -13.30 -10.42 -1.69
CA GLN A 135 -12.76 -11.69 -1.19
C GLN A 135 -13.00 -12.86 -2.17
N ALA A 136 -14.12 -12.84 -2.91
CA ALA A 136 -14.48 -13.90 -3.85
C ALA A 136 -13.52 -13.97 -5.04
N ILE A 137 -12.98 -12.83 -5.50
CA ILE A 137 -12.05 -12.78 -6.63
C ILE A 137 -10.57 -12.82 -6.22
N ILE A 138 -10.24 -12.71 -4.92
CA ILE A 138 -8.87 -12.92 -4.44
C ILE A 138 -8.55 -14.42 -4.50
N LYS A 139 -7.52 -14.76 -5.28
CA LYS A 139 -7.11 -16.15 -5.49
C LYS A 139 -6.39 -16.72 -4.26
N THR A 140 -6.64 -17.99 -4.01
CA THR A 140 -5.74 -18.77 -3.15
C THR A 140 -4.50 -19.13 -3.95
N THR A 141 -3.34 -18.73 -3.46
CA THR A 141 -2.03 -18.90 -4.11
C THR A 141 -1.22 -19.92 -3.33
N ASN A 142 -0.74 -20.96 -4.02
CA ASN A 142 0.21 -21.88 -3.41
C ASN A 142 1.61 -21.24 -3.40
N LEU A 143 2.16 -21.02 -2.22
CA LEU A 143 3.49 -20.47 -1.99
C LEU A 143 4.43 -21.60 -1.58
N VAL A 144 5.47 -21.82 -2.39
CA VAL A 144 6.50 -22.80 -2.09
C VAL A 144 7.42 -22.26 -0.99
N ALA A 145 7.67 -23.06 0.04
CA ALA A 145 8.55 -22.69 1.12
C ALA A 145 9.99 -22.46 0.63
N TYR A 146 10.65 -21.48 1.24
CA TYR A 146 12.01 -21.12 0.89
C TYR A 146 12.97 -22.30 1.08
N THR A 147 13.83 -22.52 0.09
CA THR A 147 14.92 -23.49 0.17
C THR A 147 16.24 -22.74 0.23
N ASN A 148 16.98 -22.91 1.33
CA ASN A 148 18.30 -22.33 1.48
C ASN A 148 19.23 -22.91 0.40
N THR A 149 19.71 -22.09 -0.52
CA THR A 149 20.49 -22.51 -1.70
C THR A 149 21.84 -23.11 -1.34
N ASN A 150 22.43 -22.76 -0.19
CA ASN A 150 23.73 -23.28 0.25
C ASN A 150 23.61 -24.66 0.89
N SER A 151 22.56 -24.92 1.66
CA SER A 151 22.38 -26.19 2.36
C SER A 151 21.40 -27.14 1.68
N GLY A 152 20.60 -26.64 0.73
CA GLY A 152 19.48 -27.36 0.15
C GLY A 152 18.35 -27.64 1.14
N THR A 153 18.35 -26.97 2.30
CA THR A 153 17.34 -27.20 3.34
C THR A 153 16.10 -26.35 3.05
N LYS A 154 14.94 -26.99 2.94
CA LYS A 154 13.64 -26.34 2.90
C LYS A 154 13.33 -25.78 4.29
N LEU A 155 12.93 -24.51 4.35
CA LEU A 155 12.60 -23.81 5.60
C LEU A 155 11.08 -23.59 5.66
N GLY A 156 10.40 -24.41 6.44
CA GLY A 156 8.95 -24.42 6.59
C GLY A 156 8.23 -25.30 5.58
N GLU A 157 6.91 -25.21 5.56
CA GLU A 157 6.04 -25.93 4.65
C GLU A 157 5.44 -24.98 3.60
N ASP A 158 4.97 -25.54 2.49
CA ASP A 158 4.23 -24.79 1.48
C ASP A 158 2.88 -24.31 2.05
N THR A 159 2.47 -23.09 1.74
CA THR A 159 1.22 -22.51 2.20
C THR A 159 0.24 -22.25 1.06
N ASN A 160 -1.03 -22.07 1.41
CA ASN A 160 -2.07 -21.66 0.48
C ASN A 160 -2.71 -20.37 1.00
N ASP A 161 -2.28 -19.23 0.47
CA ASP A 161 -2.55 -17.92 1.02
C ASP A 161 -3.43 -17.08 0.10
N LYS A 162 -4.27 -16.24 0.69
CA LYS A 162 -5.02 -15.20 0.01
C LYS A 162 -4.22 -13.90 -0.08
N VAL A 163 -3.59 -13.53 1.02
CA VAL A 163 -2.73 -12.36 1.13
C VAL A 163 -1.37 -12.79 1.69
N PHE A 164 -0.29 -12.30 1.10
CA PHE A 164 1.05 -12.70 1.47
C PHE A 164 2.06 -11.56 1.28
N LEU A 165 3.29 -11.76 1.71
CA LEU A 165 4.41 -10.87 1.44
C LEU A 165 5.22 -11.42 0.27
N LEU A 166 5.93 -10.54 -0.46
CA LEU A 166 6.90 -11.00 -1.45
C LEU A 166 8.06 -11.77 -0.79
N SER A 167 8.61 -12.74 -1.49
CA SER A 167 9.93 -13.32 -1.17
C SER A 167 11.05 -12.43 -1.70
N VAL A 168 12.28 -12.70 -1.26
CA VAL A 168 13.50 -12.07 -1.81
C VAL A 168 13.59 -12.27 -3.34
N ASP A 169 13.28 -13.48 -3.83
CA ASP A 169 13.34 -13.79 -5.25
C ASP A 169 12.29 -13.00 -6.04
N GLU A 170 11.07 -12.85 -5.50
CA GLU A 170 10.00 -12.08 -6.14
C GLU A 170 10.31 -10.57 -6.14
N VAL A 171 10.82 -10.03 -5.05
CA VAL A 171 11.26 -8.63 -5.02
C VAL A 171 12.30 -8.37 -6.11
N ASN A 172 13.29 -9.25 -6.25
CA ASN A 172 14.33 -9.11 -7.27
C ASN A 172 13.80 -9.37 -8.69
N LYS A 173 12.73 -10.16 -8.85
CA LYS A 173 12.05 -10.38 -10.15
C LYS A 173 11.29 -9.15 -10.60
N TYR A 174 10.52 -8.52 -9.69
CA TYR A 174 9.56 -7.49 -10.08
C TYR A 174 10.10 -6.07 -10.00
N PHE A 175 11.14 -5.81 -9.20
CA PHE A 175 11.72 -4.49 -9.05
C PHE A 175 13.14 -4.45 -9.58
N THR A 176 13.39 -3.57 -10.54
CA THR A 176 14.66 -3.51 -11.31
C THR A 176 15.73 -2.64 -10.64
N SER A 177 15.39 -1.86 -9.62
CA SER A 177 16.33 -1.00 -8.88
C SER A 177 15.94 -0.93 -7.40
N ASP A 178 16.86 -0.45 -6.57
CA ASP A 178 16.60 -0.25 -5.15
C ASP A 178 15.54 0.85 -4.94
N GLU A 179 15.57 1.92 -5.72
CA GLU A 179 14.56 2.98 -5.66
C GLU A 179 13.16 2.45 -5.95
N ALA A 180 13.02 1.49 -6.87
CA ALA A 180 11.71 0.89 -7.18
C ALA A 180 11.16 0.03 -6.04
N LYS A 181 12.01 -0.49 -5.16
CA LYS A 181 11.63 -1.28 -3.97
C LYS A 181 11.24 -0.40 -2.78
N MET A 182 11.69 0.87 -2.75
CA MET A 182 11.35 1.80 -1.67
C MET A 182 9.84 1.91 -1.49
N CYS A 183 9.41 2.06 -0.24
CA CYS A 183 7.98 2.16 0.09
C CYS A 183 7.77 3.21 1.19
N ALA A 184 6.79 4.08 1.00
CA ALA A 184 6.36 5.00 2.06
C ALA A 184 5.32 4.33 2.97
N PRO A 185 5.36 4.55 4.29
CA PRO A 185 4.31 4.11 5.20
C PRO A 185 3.09 5.02 5.08
N THR A 186 1.90 4.47 5.35
CA THR A 186 0.68 5.25 5.58
C THR A 186 0.76 6.01 6.91
N ALA A 187 -0.10 7.01 7.14
CA ALA A 187 -0.16 7.70 8.43
C ALA A 187 -0.56 6.74 9.56
N HIS A 188 -1.40 5.74 9.27
CA HIS A 188 -1.74 4.66 10.19
C HIS A 188 -0.51 3.83 10.58
N ALA A 189 0.29 3.40 9.60
CA ALA A 189 1.53 2.67 9.88
C ALA A 189 2.52 3.51 10.71
N VAL A 190 2.64 4.81 10.42
CA VAL A 190 3.47 5.74 11.22
C VAL A 190 2.97 5.83 12.66
N ALA A 191 1.66 5.95 12.87
CA ALA A 191 1.07 6.00 14.21
C ALA A 191 1.27 4.69 14.99
N ASN A 192 1.34 3.55 14.29
CA ASN A 192 1.63 2.23 14.85
C ASN A 192 3.13 1.95 15.05
N GLY A 193 4.01 2.92 14.74
CA GLY A 193 5.43 2.84 15.08
C GLY A 193 6.35 2.44 13.92
N ALA A 194 5.94 2.66 12.66
CA ALA A 194 6.81 2.43 11.51
C ALA A 194 8.17 3.12 11.69
N ASP A 195 9.26 2.36 11.54
CA ASP A 195 10.60 2.93 11.47
C ASP A 195 10.89 3.42 10.06
N PHE A 196 11.32 4.66 9.96
CA PHE A 196 11.68 5.29 8.69
C PHE A 196 12.91 6.18 8.88
N TYR A 197 13.74 6.21 7.87
CA TYR A 197 14.95 7.02 7.89
C TYR A 197 14.66 8.46 7.42
N MET A 198 14.83 9.42 8.32
CA MET A 198 14.51 10.84 8.07
C MET A 198 15.54 11.55 7.18
N MET A 199 15.96 10.96 6.05
CA MET A 199 16.80 11.60 5.05
C MET A 199 15.98 12.00 3.82
N ASP A 200 16.25 13.20 3.31
CA ASP A 200 15.55 13.73 2.12
C ASP A 200 15.77 12.90 0.84
N SER A 201 16.83 12.08 0.79
CA SER A 201 17.15 11.22 -0.35
C SER A 201 16.29 9.95 -0.48
N TYR A 202 15.57 9.57 0.58
CA TYR A 202 14.77 8.33 0.62
C TYR A 202 13.29 8.64 0.86
N LYS A 203 12.68 9.36 -0.09
CA LYS A 203 11.27 9.76 -0.02
C LYS A 203 10.48 9.26 -1.22
N ILE A 204 9.28 8.81 -0.95
CA ILE A 204 8.24 8.49 -1.94
C ILE A 204 7.07 9.44 -1.69
N ASP A 205 6.67 10.20 -2.71
CA ASP A 205 5.59 11.18 -2.63
C ASP A 205 5.78 12.22 -1.49
N GLY A 206 7.06 12.53 -1.16
CA GLY A 206 7.41 13.47 -0.09
C GLY A 206 7.44 12.86 1.33
N VAL A 207 7.06 11.59 1.49
CA VAL A 207 7.10 10.84 2.75
C VAL A 207 8.38 10.01 2.82
N SER A 208 9.04 9.95 3.98
CA SER A 208 10.23 9.12 4.18
C SER A 208 9.88 7.64 4.03
N ALA A 209 10.72 6.92 3.28
CA ALA A 209 10.55 5.49 3.07
C ALA A 209 10.80 4.69 4.38
N CYS A 210 10.12 3.56 4.51
CA CYS A 210 10.20 2.65 5.65
C CYS A 210 10.80 1.30 5.28
N CYS A 211 11.21 0.53 6.31
CA CYS A 211 11.53 -0.88 6.17
C CYS A 211 10.23 -1.71 6.10
N TRP A 212 10.22 -2.76 5.27
CA TRP A 212 9.06 -3.63 5.16
C TRP A 212 9.45 -5.11 5.02
N TRP A 213 8.64 -6.00 5.62
CA TRP A 213 8.89 -7.42 5.68
C TRP A 213 8.80 -8.11 4.32
N LEU A 214 9.67 -9.11 4.13
CA LEU A 214 9.54 -10.16 3.12
C LEU A 214 9.20 -11.50 3.81
N ARG A 215 8.53 -12.44 3.09
CA ARG A 215 8.21 -13.74 3.68
C ARG A 215 9.40 -14.67 3.81
N THR A 216 10.55 -14.37 3.20
CA THR A 216 11.76 -15.18 3.26
C THR A 216 12.34 -15.17 4.68
N PRO A 217 12.52 -16.33 5.34
CA PRO A 217 13.19 -16.40 6.64
C PRO A 217 14.63 -15.92 6.55
N GLY A 218 15.21 -15.51 7.69
CA GLY A 218 16.59 -15.09 7.77
C GLY A 218 17.57 -16.15 7.26
N TYR A 219 18.59 -15.68 6.59
CA TYR A 219 19.57 -16.56 5.91
C TYR A 219 20.55 -17.21 6.88
N HIS A 220 21.12 -16.43 7.81
CA HIS A 220 22.05 -16.90 8.84
C HIS A 220 21.39 -16.98 10.22
N PHE A 221 20.51 -16.04 10.53
CA PHE A 221 19.81 -15.94 11.82
C PHE A 221 18.37 -16.41 11.64
N ARG A 222 18.07 -17.55 12.24
CA ARG A 222 16.76 -18.22 12.10
C ARG A 222 15.65 -17.55 12.92
N ASP A 223 16.00 -16.63 13.80
CA ASP A 223 15.12 -15.73 14.57
C ASP A 223 14.96 -14.34 13.91
N ALA A 224 15.41 -14.22 12.66
CA ALA A 224 15.24 -13.07 11.80
C ALA A 224 14.43 -13.40 10.54
N ALA A 225 13.90 -12.38 9.86
CA ALA A 225 13.30 -12.49 8.54
C ALA A 225 13.85 -11.39 7.62
N ALA A 226 13.80 -11.65 6.31
CA ALA A 226 14.28 -10.71 5.31
C ALA A 226 13.38 -9.48 5.23
N THR A 227 14.00 -8.33 4.97
CA THR A 227 13.33 -7.04 4.79
C THR A 227 13.85 -6.31 3.56
N VAL A 228 13.07 -5.36 3.07
CA VAL A 228 13.57 -4.27 2.23
C VAL A 228 13.73 -3.06 3.14
N LEU A 229 14.92 -2.48 3.12
CA LEU A 229 15.24 -1.29 3.91
C LEU A 229 14.66 -0.02 3.25
N TRP A 230 14.71 1.09 3.99
CA TRP A 230 14.26 2.41 3.55
C TRP A 230 14.97 2.95 2.30
N ASP A 231 16.16 2.44 1.95
CA ASP A 231 16.90 2.77 0.72
C ASP A 231 16.62 1.80 -0.44
N GLY A 232 15.74 0.80 -0.23
CA GLY A 232 15.40 -0.23 -1.19
C GLY A 232 16.34 -1.44 -1.21
N THR A 233 17.40 -1.43 -0.40
CA THR A 233 18.29 -2.58 -0.26
C THR A 233 17.56 -3.76 0.37
N VAL A 234 17.71 -4.95 -0.21
CA VAL A 234 17.19 -6.18 0.38
C VAL A 234 18.19 -6.72 1.40
N TYR A 235 17.73 -6.92 2.62
CA TYR A 235 18.54 -7.46 3.71
C TYR A 235 17.92 -8.73 4.28
N ALA A 236 18.71 -9.81 4.33
CA ALA A 236 18.19 -11.14 4.63
C ALA A 236 18.22 -11.52 6.13
N ASP A 237 18.92 -10.76 6.96
CA ASP A 237 19.23 -11.17 8.35
C ASP A 237 19.22 -10.01 9.37
N ASP A 238 18.55 -8.89 9.09
CA ASP A 238 18.70 -7.68 9.89
C ASP A 238 17.67 -7.56 11.02
N ASN A 239 16.41 -7.83 10.70
CA ASN A 239 15.33 -7.60 11.64
C ASN A 239 14.93 -8.91 12.34
N LEU A 240 14.90 -8.85 13.67
CA LEU A 240 14.39 -9.97 14.47
C LEU A 240 12.89 -10.15 14.18
N VAL A 241 12.45 -11.40 14.16
CA VAL A 241 11.02 -11.70 13.88
C VAL A 241 10.04 -11.02 14.83
N SER A 242 10.49 -10.61 16.01
CA SER A 242 9.68 -9.90 17.02
C SER A 242 9.75 -8.37 16.94
N ASP A 243 10.44 -7.81 15.94
CA ASP A 243 10.53 -6.36 15.78
C ASP A 243 9.17 -5.75 15.43
N ILE A 244 8.80 -4.72 16.20
CA ILE A 244 7.46 -4.09 16.17
C ILE A 244 7.44 -2.77 15.41
N TYR A 245 8.43 -2.52 14.56
CA TYR A 245 8.57 -1.26 13.82
C TYR A 245 8.71 -1.47 12.30
N VAL A 246 8.75 -2.73 11.86
CA VAL A 246 8.84 -3.06 10.43
C VAL A 246 7.46 -3.13 9.82
N CYS A 247 7.31 -2.50 8.68
CA CYS A 247 6.02 -2.32 8.01
C CYS A 247 5.58 -3.57 7.25
N VAL A 248 4.27 -3.64 7.03
CA VAL A 248 3.60 -4.66 6.22
C VAL A 248 3.21 -4.07 4.88
N ARG A 249 3.70 -4.68 3.79
CA ARG A 249 3.38 -4.35 2.40
C ARG A 249 2.77 -5.58 1.73
N PRO A 250 1.45 -5.78 1.81
CA PRO A 250 0.80 -7.00 1.34
C PRO A 250 0.77 -7.10 -0.18
N ALA A 251 0.76 -8.35 -0.67
CA ALA A 251 0.58 -8.70 -2.07
C ALA A 251 -0.48 -9.80 -2.22
N LEU A 252 -1.13 -9.88 -3.36
CA LEU A 252 -2.15 -10.88 -3.66
C LEU A 252 -2.39 -11.04 -5.17
N TRP A 253 -3.04 -12.14 -5.54
CA TRP A 253 -3.56 -12.36 -6.89
C TRP A 253 -5.06 -12.12 -6.96
N ILE A 254 -5.52 -11.38 -7.96
CA ILE A 254 -6.94 -11.18 -8.28
C ILE A 254 -7.28 -11.99 -9.53
N SER A 255 -8.40 -12.74 -9.50
CA SER A 255 -9.01 -13.32 -10.70
C SER A 255 -9.83 -12.26 -11.44
N LEU A 256 -9.66 -12.20 -12.75
CA LEU A 256 -10.47 -11.38 -13.67
C LEU A 256 -11.58 -12.19 -14.35
N ASP A 257 -11.70 -13.47 -13.98
CA ASP A 257 -12.80 -14.33 -14.44
C ASP A 257 -14.11 -13.94 -13.76
N ASP A 258 -15.20 -14.01 -14.51
CA ASP A 258 -16.57 -13.75 -14.06
C ASP A 258 -17.10 -14.91 -13.19
#